data_2930d06f20ce03d7ff634c08ee1e1ef0
#
_entry.id   2930d06f20ce03d7ff634c08ee1e1ef0
#
_cell.length_a   1.000
_cell.length_b   1.000
_cell.length_c   1.000
_cell.angle_alpha   90.00
_cell.angle_beta   90.00
_cell.angle_gamma   90.00
#
_symmetry.space_group_name_H-M   'P 1'
#
loop_
_entity.id
_entity.type
_entity.pdbx_description
1 polymer ?
#
loop_
_entity_poly.entity_id
_entity_poly.type
_entity_poly.pdbx_seq_one_letter_code
_entity_poly.pdbx_strand_id
1 'polypeptide(L)'
;MTFYLLKLVSLLGGLALFLFGMDTMGKALERTAGGKLQTILAKMSSSVPRGFLLGLAVTAVIQSSSATTVMVVGFVNSGIMTLKQAVGVIMGSNVGTTVTAWILSLSGLEGDSFLVQVLKPSTLAPLLGTIGIILFMFTKSEKSRNIGTIFLGFMALMTGMELMSGSMKFLRDEAWFSRLMVSFSNPLIGILVGAALTAIIQSSSASVGILQSMCSTGAVSFGCAIPVILGQNIGTCVTAMMGAIGANKNARRTAMVHLYFNIMGTLIFVVLFYGIGLFFPWKFLSSPCNEMNIAVIHTAFNVAATAILLPLNGVLVKLATLSVPDDRQEEKTELLDERLLGTPAVAIQRAHEIAVRMAEDSAEAMTLAMGLTREFDSKTMEQVLALEDSTDRYEDALGTYLVKLSGIQLTVADNRILNTLLYTVSDIERIADHAVSVGRAALEMEEKKIHFSEQAQAELDVLERAISDILSRTVNAYRSFDRNLAMEVEPQEQVVDALVREVKSRHIRRLRDGLCSVEYGFVLEDLLTAFERSADHCSNVAVEILQVSEGKLEAHEYLNSLKSGELRESAAFAERFARYKAKYAFPEDK
;
A
#
# COMPACT_ATOMS: atom_id res chain seq x y z
N MET A 1 11.38 48.94 9.59
CA MET A 1 11.83 47.62 10.03
C MET A 1 10.69 46.82 10.66
N THR A 2 10.01 47.33 11.70
CA THR A 2 8.88 46.63 12.37
C THR A 2 7.73 46.24 11.44
N PHE A 3 7.35 47.10 10.48
CA PHE A 3 6.31 46.84 9.49
C PHE A 3 6.62 45.59 8.62
N TYR A 4 7.83 45.54 8.04
CA TYR A 4 8.26 44.40 7.22
C TYR A 4 8.36 43.11 8.04
N LEU A 5 8.81 43.18 9.30
CA LEU A 5 8.87 42.05 10.20
C LEU A 5 7.48 41.49 10.47
N LEU A 6 6.48 42.35 10.78
CA LEU A 6 5.09 41.92 11.02
C LEU A 6 4.47 41.29 9.76
N LYS A 7 4.74 41.85 8.57
CA LYS A 7 4.28 41.29 7.30
C LYS A 7 4.94 39.95 7.00
N LEU A 8 6.22 39.78 7.30
CA LEU A 8 6.93 38.51 7.18
C LEU A 8 6.36 37.46 8.13
N VAL A 9 6.10 37.80 9.39
CA VAL A 9 5.48 36.88 10.36
C VAL A 9 4.08 36.46 9.91
N SER A 10 3.28 37.42 9.40
CA SER A 10 1.96 37.13 8.85
C SER A 10 2.01 36.21 7.62
N LEU A 11 3.00 36.45 6.73
CA LEU A 11 3.24 35.61 5.55
C LEU A 11 3.63 34.18 5.94
N LEU A 12 4.58 34.03 6.87
CA LEU A 12 4.99 32.71 7.37
C LEU A 12 3.86 32.00 8.10
N GLY A 13 3.06 32.71 8.90
CA GLY A 13 1.86 32.15 9.54
C GLY A 13 0.79 31.71 8.54
N GLY A 14 0.58 32.52 7.50
CA GLY A 14 -0.30 32.17 6.37
C GLY A 14 0.19 30.92 5.63
N LEU A 15 1.49 30.87 5.34
CA LEU A 15 2.11 29.69 4.69
C LEU A 15 1.99 28.43 5.56
N ALA A 16 2.25 28.54 6.86
CA ALA A 16 2.12 27.43 7.78
C ALA A 16 0.66 26.89 7.81
N LEU A 17 -0.32 27.80 7.90
CA LEU A 17 -1.75 27.44 7.91
C LEU A 17 -2.18 26.85 6.57
N PHE A 18 -1.69 27.37 5.46
CA PHE A 18 -1.93 26.86 4.10
C PHE A 18 -1.40 25.44 3.95
N LEU A 19 -0.13 25.18 4.35
CA LEU A 19 0.49 23.86 4.27
C LEU A 19 -0.22 22.85 5.20
N PHE A 20 -0.56 23.27 6.41
CA PHE A 20 -1.33 22.45 7.36
C PHE A 20 -2.70 22.08 6.80
N GLY A 21 -3.43 23.04 6.23
CA GLY A 21 -4.74 22.81 5.62
C GLY A 21 -4.67 21.85 4.44
N MET A 22 -3.66 22.01 3.58
CA MET A 22 -3.42 21.15 2.43
C MET A 22 -3.09 19.70 2.86
N ASP A 23 -2.20 19.51 3.83
CA ASP A 23 -1.82 18.20 4.36
C ASP A 23 -3.00 17.51 5.04
N THR A 24 -3.72 18.25 5.89
CA THR A 24 -4.90 17.74 6.61
C THR A 24 -6.01 17.33 5.66
N MET A 25 -6.33 18.17 4.67
CA MET A 25 -7.34 17.88 3.65
C MET A 25 -6.92 16.67 2.79
N GLY A 26 -5.68 16.64 2.34
CA GLY A 26 -5.13 15.56 1.51
C GLY A 26 -5.20 14.21 2.21
N LYS A 27 -4.72 14.11 3.45
CA LYS A 27 -4.78 12.90 4.28
C LYS A 27 -6.23 12.44 4.54
N ALA A 28 -7.15 13.37 4.77
CA ALA A 28 -8.55 13.03 5.00
C ALA A 28 -9.25 12.56 3.71
N LEU A 29 -8.91 13.13 2.56
CA LEU A 29 -9.36 12.67 1.23
C LEU A 29 -8.84 11.26 0.94
N GLU A 30 -7.56 11.01 1.21
CA GLU A 30 -6.93 9.70 1.05
C GLU A 30 -7.64 8.63 1.91
N ARG A 31 -7.88 8.92 3.19
CA ARG A 31 -8.64 8.02 4.09
C ARG A 31 -10.07 7.78 3.61
N THR A 32 -10.75 8.82 3.10
CA THR A 32 -12.13 8.71 2.60
C THR A 32 -12.21 7.90 1.32
N ALA A 33 -11.22 8.04 0.43
CA ALA A 33 -11.10 7.25 -0.79
C ALA A 33 -10.83 5.77 -0.47
N GLY A 34 -10.21 5.53 0.69
CA GLY A 34 -9.85 4.20 1.18
C GLY A 34 -8.85 3.46 0.31
N GLY A 35 -8.39 2.30 0.76
CA GLY A 35 -7.47 1.45 0.00
C GLY A 35 -8.01 0.94 -1.33
N LYS A 36 -9.32 1.09 -1.61
CA LYS A 36 -9.93 0.71 -2.88
C LYS A 36 -9.30 1.41 -4.08
N LEU A 37 -9.02 2.72 -3.97
CA LEU A 37 -8.44 3.49 -5.07
C LEU A 37 -7.00 3.04 -5.37
N GLN A 38 -6.23 2.77 -4.33
CA GLN A 38 -4.86 2.28 -4.41
C GLN A 38 -4.83 0.84 -4.96
N THR A 39 -5.74 -0.02 -4.49
CA THR A 39 -5.91 -1.38 -5.00
C THR A 39 -6.35 -1.40 -6.47
N ILE A 40 -7.24 -0.48 -6.88
CA ILE A 40 -7.65 -0.31 -8.27
C ILE A 40 -6.46 0.11 -9.13
N LEU A 41 -5.62 1.04 -8.64
CA LEU A 41 -4.41 1.48 -9.32
C LEU A 41 -3.45 0.30 -9.57
N ALA A 42 -3.22 -0.53 -8.57
CA ALA A 42 -2.36 -1.70 -8.67
C ALA A 42 -2.90 -2.75 -9.67
N LYS A 43 -4.21 -3.02 -9.66
CA LYS A 43 -4.84 -4.09 -10.46
C LYS A 43 -5.25 -3.67 -11.87
N MET A 44 -5.64 -2.42 -12.11
CA MET A 44 -6.28 -1.98 -13.36
C MET A 44 -5.38 -1.21 -14.33
N SER A 45 -4.11 -1.00 -14.03
CA SER A 45 -3.17 -0.29 -14.90
C SER A 45 -2.69 -1.12 -16.11
N SER A 46 -3.55 -1.95 -16.70
CA SER A 46 -3.21 -2.91 -17.74
C SER A 46 -2.73 -2.31 -19.07
N SER A 47 -2.97 -1.01 -19.30
CA SER A 47 -2.52 -0.28 -20.50
C SER A 47 -2.19 1.18 -20.17
N VAL A 48 -1.32 1.80 -20.98
CA VAL A 48 -0.89 3.20 -20.76
C VAL A 48 -2.08 4.18 -20.69
N PRO A 49 -3.11 4.13 -21.55
CA PRO A 49 -4.27 5.02 -21.43
C PRO A 49 -5.12 4.77 -20.17
N ARG A 50 -5.28 3.51 -19.76
CA ARG A 50 -5.98 3.21 -18.50
C ARG A 50 -5.18 3.69 -17.30
N GLY A 51 -3.85 3.47 -17.32
CA GLY A 51 -2.95 4.01 -16.32
C GLY A 51 -3.04 5.53 -16.21
N PHE A 52 -3.12 6.23 -17.34
CA PHE A 52 -3.31 7.69 -17.38
C PHE A 52 -4.60 8.12 -16.67
N LEU A 53 -5.74 7.53 -17.01
CA LEU A 53 -7.02 7.86 -16.36
C LEU A 53 -7.00 7.57 -14.86
N LEU A 54 -6.38 6.47 -14.47
CA LEU A 54 -6.21 6.10 -13.07
C LEU A 54 -5.30 7.08 -12.33
N GLY A 55 -4.14 7.42 -12.89
CA GLY A 55 -3.21 8.38 -12.30
C GLY A 55 -3.83 9.76 -12.12
N LEU A 56 -4.61 10.21 -13.12
CA LEU A 56 -5.39 11.44 -13.06
C LEU A 56 -6.41 11.38 -11.92
N ALA A 57 -7.25 10.34 -11.87
CA ALA A 57 -8.29 10.20 -10.86
C ALA A 57 -7.71 10.09 -9.44
N VAL A 58 -6.68 9.25 -9.25
CA VAL A 58 -6.02 9.06 -7.96
C VAL A 58 -5.43 10.38 -7.45
N THR A 59 -4.68 11.08 -8.29
CA THR A 59 -4.04 12.35 -7.90
C THR A 59 -5.07 13.44 -7.65
N ALA A 60 -6.12 13.54 -8.48
CA ALA A 60 -7.21 14.49 -8.27
C ALA A 60 -7.95 14.28 -6.94
N VAL A 61 -8.10 13.02 -6.52
CA VAL A 61 -8.75 12.67 -5.23
C VAL A 61 -7.79 12.84 -4.07
N ILE A 62 -6.58 12.28 -4.14
CA ILE A 62 -5.58 12.33 -3.05
C ILE A 62 -4.98 13.75 -2.90
N GLN A 63 -5.04 14.58 -3.95
CA GLN A 63 -4.47 15.94 -4.01
C GLN A 63 -2.94 15.96 -3.83
N SER A 64 -2.26 14.84 -4.12
CA SER A 64 -0.80 14.71 -4.02
C SER A 64 -0.22 13.87 -5.15
N SER A 65 0.41 14.54 -6.12
CA SER A 65 1.14 13.85 -7.18
C SER A 65 2.44 13.22 -6.68
N SER A 66 3.07 13.83 -5.68
CA SER A 66 4.28 13.27 -5.05
C SER A 66 3.98 11.93 -4.39
N ALA A 67 2.89 11.84 -3.60
CA ALA A 67 2.45 10.58 -3.01
C ALA A 67 2.12 9.54 -4.08
N THR A 68 1.36 9.92 -5.12
CA THR A 68 1.01 9.02 -6.22
C THR A 68 2.24 8.51 -6.96
N THR A 69 3.24 9.36 -7.25
CA THR A 69 4.44 8.93 -7.98
C THR A 69 5.38 8.07 -7.14
N VAL A 70 5.56 8.38 -5.84
CA VAL A 70 6.32 7.53 -4.91
C VAL A 70 5.66 6.16 -4.74
N MET A 71 4.33 6.12 -4.62
CA MET A 71 3.54 4.88 -4.62
C MET A 71 3.79 4.05 -5.88
N VAL A 72 3.76 4.66 -7.06
CA VAL A 72 4.02 3.98 -8.34
C VAL A 72 5.45 3.45 -8.40
N VAL A 73 6.45 4.20 -7.89
CA VAL A 73 7.83 3.72 -7.74
C VAL A 73 7.87 2.48 -6.84
N GLY A 74 7.16 2.49 -5.71
CA GLY A 74 7.04 1.34 -4.80
C GLY A 74 6.35 0.13 -5.46
N PHE A 75 5.27 0.35 -6.24
CA PHE A 75 4.60 -0.73 -6.98
C PHE A 75 5.50 -1.38 -8.04
N VAL A 76 6.32 -0.59 -8.72
CA VAL A 76 7.29 -1.12 -9.68
C VAL A 76 8.43 -1.84 -8.96
N ASN A 77 8.87 -1.33 -7.80
CA ASN A 77 9.92 -1.95 -6.99
C ASN A 77 9.50 -3.33 -6.45
N SER A 78 8.26 -3.46 -5.99
CA SER A 78 7.69 -4.72 -5.48
C SER A 78 7.12 -5.63 -6.57
N GLY A 79 7.27 -5.28 -7.86
CA GLY A 79 6.78 -6.10 -8.99
C GLY A 79 5.26 -6.10 -9.18
N ILE A 80 4.50 -5.29 -8.42
CA ILE A 80 3.04 -5.15 -8.58
C ILE A 80 2.70 -4.48 -9.92
N MET A 81 3.58 -3.59 -10.40
CA MET A 81 3.38 -2.84 -11.63
C MET A 81 4.63 -2.90 -12.51
N THR A 82 4.44 -3.00 -13.83
CA THR A 82 5.55 -2.91 -14.78
C THR A 82 5.90 -1.45 -15.08
N LEU A 83 7.16 -1.20 -15.49
CA LEU A 83 7.60 0.14 -15.92
C LEU A 83 6.67 0.74 -16.99
N LYS A 84 6.21 -0.03 -17.97
CA LYS A 84 5.33 0.43 -19.05
C LYS A 84 3.96 0.89 -18.52
N GLN A 85 3.42 0.22 -17.53
CA GLN A 85 2.16 0.62 -16.87
C GLN A 85 2.33 1.90 -16.07
N ALA A 86 3.45 2.04 -15.35
CA ALA A 86 3.78 3.19 -14.54
C ALA A 86 3.83 4.50 -15.33
N VAL A 87 4.29 4.46 -16.59
CA VAL A 87 4.36 5.66 -17.46
C VAL A 87 3.00 6.35 -17.58
N GLY A 88 1.94 5.58 -17.85
CA GLY A 88 0.58 6.14 -17.97
C GLY A 88 0.13 6.82 -16.68
N VAL A 89 0.35 6.14 -15.53
CA VAL A 89 -0.04 6.66 -14.21
C VAL A 89 0.70 7.97 -13.89
N ILE A 90 2.00 8.05 -14.16
CA ILE A 90 2.80 9.25 -13.95
C ILE A 90 2.29 10.43 -14.79
N MET A 91 2.02 10.20 -16.07
CA MET A 91 1.47 11.24 -16.95
C MET A 91 0.08 11.71 -16.46
N GLY A 92 -0.77 10.77 -16.04
CA GLY A 92 -2.08 11.09 -15.47
C GLY A 92 -1.98 11.88 -14.17
N SER A 93 -1.05 11.51 -13.31
CA SER A 93 -0.77 12.21 -12.04
C SER A 93 -0.41 13.68 -12.25
N ASN A 94 0.41 14.00 -13.26
CA ASN A 94 0.75 15.40 -13.58
C ASN A 94 -0.50 16.21 -13.98
N VAL A 95 -1.40 15.65 -14.79
CA VAL A 95 -2.66 16.33 -15.12
C VAL A 95 -3.58 16.42 -13.89
N GLY A 96 -3.66 15.36 -13.08
CA GLY A 96 -4.46 15.32 -11.84
C GLY A 96 -4.09 16.42 -10.83
N THR A 97 -2.80 16.79 -10.77
CA THR A 97 -2.31 17.88 -9.90
C THR A 97 -2.95 19.23 -10.22
N THR A 98 -3.35 19.44 -11.48
CA THR A 98 -3.96 20.73 -11.89
C THR A 98 -5.30 20.98 -11.21
N VAL A 99 -6.00 19.95 -10.72
CA VAL A 99 -7.25 20.09 -9.95
C VAL A 99 -7.01 20.91 -8.68
N THR A 100 -5.86 20.74 -8.03
CA THR A 100 -5.50 21.57 -6.86
C THR A 100 -5.39 23.05 -7.23
N ALA A 101 -4.77 23.36 -8.37
CA ALA A 101 -4.66 24.75 -8.84
C ALA A 101 -6.05 25.40 -9.07
N TRP A 102 -7.02 24.64 -9.55
CA TRP A 102 -8.40 25.10 -9.70
C TRP A 102 -9.09 25.33 -8.35
N ILE A 103 -8.89 24.46 -7.37
CA ILE A 103 -9.41 24.67 -6.00
C ILE A 103 -8.82 25.96 -5.42
N LEU A 104 -7.52 26.14 -5.56
CA LEU A 104 -6.83 27.33 -5.05
C LEU A 104 -7.25 28.60 -5.79
N SER A 105 -7.59 28.52 -7.08
CA SER A 105 -8.03 29.68 -7.87
C SER A 105 -9.36 30.29 -7.40
N LEU A 106 -10.11 29.59 -6.56
CA LEU A 106 -11.29 30.14 -5.90
C LEU A 106 -10.96 31.38 -5.07
N SER A 107 -9.70 31.50 -4.57
CA SER A 107 -9.26 32.67 -3.80
C SER A 107 -9.29 33.98 -4.59
N GLY A 108 -9.20 33.90 -5.91
CA GLY A 108 -9.26 35.06 -6.81
C GLY A 108 -10.66 35.33 -7.42
N LEU A 109 -11.73 34.71 -6.88
CA LEU A 109 -13.07 34.95 -7.38
C LEU A 109 -13.56 36.36 -7.04
N GLU A 110 -13.83 37.18 -8.09
CA GLU A 110 -14.39 38.51 -7.99
C GLU A 110 -15.76 38.56 -8.68
N GLY A 111 -16.71 39.30 -8.12
CA GLY A 111 -18.05 39.49 -8.68
C GLY A 111 -19.11 39.71 -7.60
N ASP A 112 -20.24 40.32 -8.00
CA ASP A 112 -21.33 40.72 -7.10
C ASP A 112 -22.54 39.80 -7.17
N SER A 113 -22.53 38.78 -8.06
CA SER A 113 -23.63 37.81 -8.12
C SER A 113 -23.69 36.96 -6.84
N PHE A 114 -24.89 36.60 -6.40
CA PHE A 114 -25.11 35.79 -5.20
C PHE A 114 -24.28 34.48 -5.21
N LEU A 115 -24.25 33.79 -6.35
CA LEU A 115 -23.45 32.55 -6.49
C LEU A 115 -21.96 32.80 -6.29
N VAL A 116 -21.41 33.87 -6.86
CA VAL A 116 -20.01 34.23 -6.69
C VAL A 116 -19.71 34.59 -5.23
N GLN A 117 -20.59 35.35 -4.58
CA GLN A 117 -20.41 35.71 -3.16
C GLN A 117 -20.43 34.49 -2.23
N VAL A 118 -21.27 33.49 -2.49
CA VAL A 118 -21.31 32.24 -1.72
C VAL A 118 -20.05 31.39 -1.96
N LEU A 119 -19.54 31.38 -3.20
CA LEU A 119 -18.35 30.58 -3.57
C LEU A 119 -17.02 31.27 -3.20
N LYS A 120 -17.03 32.58 -2.85
CA LYS A 120 -15.82 33.26 -2.36
C LYS A 120 -15.27 32.55 -1.12
N PRO A 121 -13.95 32.32 -1.02
CA PRO A 121 -13.34 31.67 0.14
C PRO A 121 -13.67 32.32 1.47
N SER A 122 -13.78 33.65 1.49
CA SER A 122 -14.20 34.41 2.69
C SER A 122 -15.59 34.02 3.25
N THR A 123 -16.46 33.44 2.42
CA THR A 123 -17.79 32.95 2.81
C THR A 123 -17.81 31.41 2.89
N LEU A 124 -17.30 30.76 1.86
CA LEU A 124 -17.35 29.29 1.72
C LEU A 124 -16.48 28.60 2.77
N ALA A 125 -15.28 29.11 3.04
CA ALA A 125 -14.35 28.45 3.95
C ALA A 125 -14.87 28.45 5.41
N PRO A 126 -15.35 29.56 5.99
CA PRO A 126 -15.97 29.54 7.32
C PRO A 126 -17.23 28.66 7.38
N LEU A 127 -18.07 28.66 6.32
CA LEU A 127 -19.27 27.84 6.25
C LEU A 127 -18.92 26.35 6.30
N LEU A 128 -18.01 25.91 5.42
CA LEU A 128 -17.53 24.53 5.40
C LEU A 128 -16.81 24.17 6.70
N GLY A 129 -16.01 25.07 7.26
CA GLY A 129 -15.35 24.87 8.54
C GLY A 129 -16.33 24.66 9.70
N THR A 130 -17.43 25.42 9.72
CA THR A 130 -18.50 25.25 10.72
C THR A 130 -19.17 23.89 10.59
N ILE A 131 -19.52 23.48 9.38
CA ILE A 131 -20.04 22.13 9.12
C ILE A 131 -18.99 21.07 9.50
N GLY A 132 -17.75 21.33 9.14
CA GLY A 132 -16.59 20.47 9.41
C GLY A 132 -16.40 20.17 10.89
N ILE A 133 -16.41 21.20 11.75
CA ILE A 133 -16.25 21.02 13.19
C ILE A 133 -17.41 20.24 13.80
N ILE A 134 -18.66 20.48 13.33
CA ILE A 134 -19.84 19.74 13.77
C ILE A 134 -19.70 18.26 13.42
N LEU A 135 -19.33 17.93 12.18
CA LEU A 135 -19.11 16.55 11.75
C LEU A 135 -17.95 15.89 12.51
N PHE A 136 -16.87 16.61 12.75
CA PHE A 136 -15.70 16.08 13.44
C PHE A 136 -15.96 15.78 14.92
N MET A 137 -16.64 16.68 15.65
CA MET A 137 -16.83 16.58 17.09
C MET A 137 -18.07 15.76 17.50
N PHE A 138 -19.17 15.87 16.76
CA PHE A 138 -20.46 15.34 17.19
C PHE A 138 -20.90 14.06 16.48
N THR A 139 -20.11 13.53 15.53
CA THR A 139 -20.43 12.25 14.89
C THR A 139 -19.49 11.14 15.34
N LYS A 140 -20.03 9.92 15.48
CA LYS A 140 -19.27 8.70 15.80
C LYS A 140 -18.78 7.97 14.55
N SER A 141 -19.33 8.27 13.38
CA SER A 141 -18.97 7.65 12.11
C SER A 141 -17.59 8.14 11.64
N GLU A 142 -16.65 7.25 11.42
CA GLU A 142 -15.33 7.56 10.87
C GLU A 142 -15.42 8.31 9.54
N LYS A 143 -16.33 7.88 8.65
CA LYS A 143 -16.59 8.54 7.36
C LYS A 143 -17.02 10.00 7.54
N SER A 144 -17.93 10.27 8.47
CA SER A 144 -18.39 11.63 8.75
C SER A 144 -17.30 12.49 9.35
N ARG A 145 -16.48 11.93 10.24
CA ARG A 145 -15.32 12.63 10.82
C ARG A 145 -14.28 12.96 9.76
N ASN A 146 -14.00 12.06 8.83
CA ASN A 146 -13.08 12.31 7.72
C ASN A 146 -13.61 13.42 6.80
N ILE A 147 -14.91 13.45 6.48
CA ILE A 147 -15.54 14.56 5.73
C ILE A 147 -15.42 15.88 6.52
N GLY A 148 -15.63 15.84 7.83
CA GLY A 148 -15.42 16.99 8.70
C GLY A 148 -13.98 17.51 8.64
N THR A 149 -13.00 16.60 8.66
CA THR A 149 -11.58 16.94 8.55
C THR A 149 -11.23 17.54 7.18
N ILE A 150 -11.84 17.06 6.08
CA ILE A 150 -11.69 17.66 4.73
C ILE A 150 -12.15 19.12 4.76
N PHE A 151 -13.31 19.41 5.34
CA PHE A 151 -13.85 20.77 5.41
C PHE A 151 -13.01 21.70 6.30
N LEU A 152 -12.51 21.21 7.43
CA LEU A 152 -11.59 21.95 8.30
C LEU A 152 -10.26 22.22 7.61
N GLY A 153 -9.71 21.23 6.89
CA GLY A 153 -8.50 21.39 6.09
C GLY A 153 -8.68 22.42 4.98
N PHE A 154 -9.82 22.40 4.27
CA PHE A 154 -10.17 23.40 3.27
C PHE A 154 -10.26 24.81 3.86
N MET A 155 -10.91 24.96 5.03
CA MET A 155 -10.97 26.26 5.74
C MET A 155 -9.57 26.77 6.09
N ALA A 156 -8.73 25.93 6.68
CA ALA A 156 -7.36 26.30 7.04
C ALA A 156 -6.53 26.69 5.81
N LEU A 157 -6.64 25.92 4.73
CA LEU A 157 -5.96 26.17 3.46
C LEU A 157 -6.35 27.52 2.86
N MET A 158 -7.64 27.82 2.74
CA MET A 158 -8.13 29.08 2.18
C MET A 158 -7.80 30.29 3.06
N THR A 159 -7.92 30.15 4.37
CA THR A 159 -7.53 31.19 5.34
C THR A 159 -6.02 31.47 5.26
N GLY A 160 -5.20 30.42 5.16
CA GLY A 160 -3.76 30.57 4.96
C GLY A 160 -3.41 31.32 3.68
N MET A 161 -4.10 30.99 2.59
CA MET A 161 -3.94 31.65 1.30
C MET A 161 -4.33 33.13 1.34
N GLU A 162 -5.43 33.47 2.00
CA GLU A 162 -5.87 34.85 2.20
C GLU A 162 -4.87 35.66 3.04
N LEU A 163 -4.34 35.08 4.12
CA LEU A 163 -3.28 35.70 4.93
C LEU A 163 -2.01 35.94 4.13
N MET A 164 -1.57 34.97 3.31
CA MET A 164 -0.41 35.15 2.43
C MET A 164 -0.65 36.31 1.44
N SER A 165 -1.76 36.25 0.71
CA SER A 165 -2.12 37.30 -0.28
C SER A 165 -2.21 38.68 0.36
N GLY A 166 -2.87 38.79 1.52
CA GLY A 166 -2.96 40.06 2.26
C GLY A 166 -1.63 40.57 2.77
N SER A 167 -0.72 39.66 3.14
CA SER A 167 0.62 40.00 3.61
C SER A 167 1.56 40.45 2.49
N MET A 168 1.30 40.04 1.23
CA MET A 168 2.12 40.37 0.06
C MET A 168 1.68 41.63 -0.67
N LYS A 169 0.46 42.13 -0.48
CA LYS A 169 -0.08 43.28 -1.24
C LYS A 169 0.82 44.51 -1.24
N PHE A 170 1.54 44.81 -0.13
CA PHE A 170 2.44 45.93 -0.04
C PHE A 170 3.64 45.82 -1.01
N LEU A 171 4.01 44.59 -1.43
CA LEU A 171 5.11 44.36 -2.36
C LEU A 171 4.84 44.94 -3.74
N ARG A 172 3.57 45.24 -4.08
CA ARG A 172 3.17 45.88 -5.33
C ARG A 172 3.92 47.19 -5.56
N ASP A 173 4.09 47.97 -4.50
CA ASP A 173 4.67 49.30 -4.57
C ASP A 173 6.21 49.30 -4.40
N GLU A 174 6.80 48.09 -4.18
CA GLU A 174 8.23 47.93 -3.98
C GLU A 174 8.97 47.72 -5.32
N ALA A 175 9.78 48.70 -5.70
CA ALA A 175 10.50 48.67 -6.97
C ALA A 175 11.46 47.49 -7.14
N TRP A 176 12.03 46.97 -6.04
CA TRP A 176 12.91 45.81 -6.07
C TRP A 176 12.12 44.54 -6.40
N PHE A 177 10.89 44.40 -5.87
CA PHE A 177 10.02 43.27 -6.11
C PHE A 177 9.55 43.22 -7.56
N SER A 178 9.12 44.35 -8.12
CA SER A 178 8.75 44.45 -9.53
C SER A 178 9.91 44.07 -10.45
N ARG A 179 11.14 44.51 -10.15
CA ARG A 179 12.35 44.12 -10.90
C ARG A 179 12.63 42.63 -10.80
N LEU A 180 12.42 42.02 -9.62
CA LEU A 180 12.57 40.59 -9.42
C LEU A 180 11.57 39.81 -10.28
N MET A 181 10.29 40.21 -10.30
CA MET A 181 9.26 39.58 -11.12
C MET A 181 9.56 39.71 -12.62
N VAL A 182 10.05 40.84 -13.06
CA VAL A 182 10.50 41.03 -14.46
C VAL A 182 11.67 40.11 -14.80
N SER A 183 12.62 39.89 -13.90
CA SER A 183 13.72 38.94 -14.15
C SER A 183 13.25 37.50 -14.33
N PHE A 184 12.17 37.09 -13.65
CA PHE A 184 11.56 35.79 -13.82
C PHE A 184 10.82 35.61 -15.16
N SER A 185 10.59 36.68 -15.89
CA SER A 185 10.07 36.60 -17.27
C SER A 185 11.11 36.07 -18.26
N ASN A 186 12.39 36.01 -17.88
CA ASN A 186 13.38 35.26 -18.63
C ASN A 186 13.08 33.75 -18.47
N PRO A 187 12.86 33.00 -19.57
CA PRO A 187 12.45 31.61 -19.50
C PRO A 187 13.37 30.71 -18.66
N LEU A 188 14.68 30.90 -18.79
CA LEU A 188 15.65 30.09 -18.04
C LEU A 188 15.62 30.42 -16.55
N ILE A 189 15.57 31.69 -16.18
CA ILE A 189 15.56 32.13 -14.78
C ILE A 189 14.24 31.70 -14.14
N GLY A 190 13.10 31.93 -14.79
CA GLY A 190 11.80 31.52 -14.28
C GLY A 190 11.67 30.02 -14.07
N ILE A 191 12.14 29.21 -15.03
CA ILE A 191 12.16 27.73 -14.90
C ILE A 191 13.06 27.31 -13.73
N LEU A 192 14.25 27.85 -13.59
CA LEU A 192 15.15 27.52 -12.49
C LEU A 192 14.57 27.88 -11.13
N VAL A 193 13.96 29.07 -11.01
CA VAL A 193 13.32 29.52 -9.77
C VAL A 193 12.13 28.64 -9.41
N GLY A 194 11.24 28.31 -10.38
CA GLY A 194 10.13 27.42 -10.17
C GLY A 194 10.57 26.00 -9.77
N ALA A 195 11.59 25.47 -10.44
CA ALA A 195 12.15 24.17 -10.13
C ALA A 195 12.78 24.12 -8.73
N ALA A 196 13.61 25.12 -8.38
CA ALA A 196 14.24 25.20 -7.07
C ALA A 196 13.21 25.35 -5.95
N LEU A 197 12.22 26.23 -6.12
CA LEU A 197 11.15 26.43 -5.14
C LEU A 197 10.40 25.13 -4.86
N THR A 198 9.98 24.44 -5.91
CA THR A 198 9.23 23.17 -5.75
C THR A 198 10.10 22.05 -5.21
N ALA A 199 11.36 21.96 -5.61
CA ALA A 199 12.30 20.95 -5.10
C ALA A 199 12.57 21.13 -3.59
N ILE A 200 12.65 22.38 -3.10
CA ILE A 200 12.83 22.68 -1.67
C ILE A 200 11.57 22.36 -0.88
N ILE A 201 10.40 22.80 -1.36
CA ILE A 201 9.11 22.60 -0.69
C ILE A 201 8.64 21.14 -0.82
N GLN A 202 9.08 20.43 -1.87
CA GLN A 202 8.67 19.05 -2.22
C GLN A 202 7.15 18.91 -2.49
N SER A 203 6.48 20.00 -2.81
CA SER A 203 5.06 20.07 -3.11
C SER A 203 4.78 21.05 -4.24
N SER A 204 4.38 20.54 -5.40
CA SER A 204 3.99 21.40 -6.54
C SER A 204 2.73 22.18 -6.26
N SER A 205 1.76 21.59 -5.57
CA SER A 205 0.52 22.26 -5.18
C SER A 205 0.80 23.45 -4.25
N ALA A 206 1.72 23.29 -3.29
CA ALA A 206 2.15 24.40 -2.42
C ALA A 206 2.88 25.49 -3.21
N SER A 207 3.76 25.11 -4.11
CA SER A 207 4.51 26.06 -4.95
C SER A 207 3.58 26.86 -5.87
N VAL A 208 2.58 26.19 -6.48
CA VAL A 208 1.53 26.86 -7.28
C VAL A 208 0.69 27.81 -6.42
N GLY A 209 0.29 27.39 -5.21
CA GLY A 209 -0.46 28.23 -4.29
C GLY A 209 0.30 29.49 -3.86
N ILE A 210 1.61 29.40 -3.64
CA ILE A 210 2.46 30.57 -3.39
C ILE A 210 2.44 31.50 -4.60
N LEU A 211 2.61 30.99 -5.82
CA LEU A 211 2.55 31.79 -7.05
C LEU A 211 1.18 32.46 -7.22
N GLN A 212 0.09 31.73 -6.95
CA GLN A 212 -1.27 32.32 -6.99
C GLN A 212 -1.46 33.41 -5.94
N SER A 213 -0.98 33.23 -4.69
CA SER A 213 -1.05 34.29 -3.69
C SER A 213 -0.24 35.56 -4.08
N MET A 214 0.87 35.36 -4.82
CA MET A 214 1.65 36.51 -5.36
C MET A 214 0.90 37.27 -6.45
N CYS A 215 -0.05 36.64 -7.17
CA CYS A 215 -0.87 37.34 -8.17
C CYS A 215 -1.68 38.49 -7.56
N SER A 216 -2.05 38.40 -6.27
CA SER A 216 -2.73 39.47 -5.55
C SER A 216 -1.94 40.78 -5.47
N THR A 217 -0.62 40.74 -5.72
CA THR A 217 0.22 41.97 -5.82
C THR A 217 0.01 42.71 -7.12
N GLY A 218 -0.53 42.09 -8.17
CA GLY A 218 -0.62 42.60 -9.52
C GLY A 218 0.73 42.72 -10.25
N ALA A 219 1.84 42.29 -9.63
CA ALA A 219 3.18 42.34 -10.21
C ALA A 219 3.52 41.06 -11.01
N VAL A 220 2.77 40.00 -10.85
CA VAL A 220 2.95 38.75 -11.58
C VAL A 220 2.30 38.86 -12.95
N SER A 221 3.09 38.86 -14.01
CA SER A 221 2.63 38.87 -15.41
C SER A 221 2.58 37.44 -15.96
N PHE A 222 1.87 37.24 -17.08
CA PHE A 222 1.93 35.94 -17.82
C PHE A 222 3.37 35.59 -18.20
N GLY A 223 4.19 36.55 -18.57
CA GLY A 223 5.61 36.35 -18.90
C GLY A 223 6.41 35.79 -17.73
N CYS A 224 6.09 36.17 -16.49
CA CYS A 224 6.67 35.60 -15.28
C CYS A 224 6.06 34.25 -14.91
N ALA A 225 4.73 34.13 -14.95
CA ALA A 225 4.02 32.93 -14.47
C ALA A 225 4.33 31.69 -15.29
N ILE A 226 4.35 31.82 -16.63
CA ILE A 226 4.56 30.65 -17.52
C ILE A 226 5.86 29.92 -17.22
N PRO A 227 7.06 30.55 -17.26
CA PRO A 227 8.30 29.82 -17.02
C PRO A 227 8.41 29.32 -15.59
N VAL A 228 7.87 30.02 -14.59
CA VAL A 228 7.86 29.53 -13.22
C VAL A 228 7.04 28.25 -13.10
N ILE A 229 5.84 28.17 -13.71
CA ILE A 229 5.00 26.95 -13.71
C ILE A 229 5.71 25.78 -14.40
N LEU A 230 6.38 26.04 -15.53
CA LEU A 230 7.18 25.01 -16.20
C LEU A 230 8.26 24.43 -15.27
N GLY A 231 8.95 25.31 -14.55
CA GLY A 231 9.95 24.93 -13.57
C GLY A 231 9.36 24.14 -12.40
N GLN A 232 8.19 24.57 -11.88
CA GLN A 232 7.51 23.87 -10.77
C GLN A 232 7.22 22.41 -11.10
N ASN A 233 6.83 22.09 -12.34
CA ASN A 233 6.64 20.72 -12.78
C ASN A 233 7.94 19.89 -12.78
N ILE A 234 9.08 20.49 -13.20
CA ILE A 234 10.38 19.82 -13.12
C ILE A 234 10.78 19.58 -11.65
N GLY A 235 10.59 20.58 -10.79
CA GLY A 235 10.91 20.48 -9.37
C GLY A 235 10.18 19.37 -8.63
N THR A 236 8.96 19.04 -9.06
CA THR A 236 8.17 17.94 -8.51
C THR A 236 8.86 16.57 -8.66
N CYS A 237 9.71 16.41 -9.66
CA CYS A 237 10.40 15.13 -9.92
C CYS A 237 11.40 14.76 -8.82
N VAL A 238 11.89 15.73 -8.04
CA VAL A 238 12.86 15.50 -6.96
C VAL A 238 12.30 14.51 -5.93
N THR A 239 11.03 14.59 -5.56
CA THR A 239 10.38 13.65 -4.63
C THR A 239 10.39 12.21 -5.14
N ALA A 240 10.06 12.00 -6.42
CA ALA A 240 10.10 10.68 -7.04
C ALA A 240 11.54 10.15 -7.14
N MET A 241 12.51 11.02 -7.45
CA MET A 241 13.94 10.66 -7.49
C MET A 241 14.45 10.24 -6.11
N MET A 242 14.11 10.99 -5.06
CA MET A 242 14.46 10.63 -3.68
C MET A 242 13.81 9.31 -3.27
N GLY A 243 12.53 9.10 -3.60
CA GLY A 243 11.82 7.85 -3.36
C GLY A 243 12.40 6.65 -4.12
N ALA A 244 13.17 6.86 -5.16
CA ALA A 244 13.82 5.80 -5.93
C ALA A 244 15.24 5.44 -5.45
N ILE A 245 15.79 6.15 -4.46
CA ILE A 245 17.10 5.83 -3.87
C ILE A 245 17.03 4.46 -3.21
N GLY A 246 17.97 3.56 -3.54
CA GLY A 246 17.99 2.19 -3.05
C GLY A 246 16.95 1.26 -3.68
N ALA A 247 16.14 1.73 -4.64
CA ALA A 247 15.17 0.90 -5.35
C ALA A 247 15.83 0.09 -6.48
N ASN A 248 15.13 -0.96 -6.93
CA ASN A 248 15.53 -1.73 -8.10
C ASN A 248 15.57 -0.86 -9.37
N LYS A 249 16.23 -1.36 -10.42
CA LYS A 249 16.43 -0.63 -11.69
C LYS A 249 15.13 -0.14 -12.33
N ASN A 250 14.04 -0.93 -12.29
CA ASN A 250 12.78 -0.55 -12.91
C ASN A 250 12.06 0.56 -12.12
N ALA A 251 12.16 0.55 -10.80
CA ALA A 251 11.67 1.63 -9.94
C ALA A 251 12.47 2.92 -10.15
N ARG A 252 13.80 2.84 -10.27
CA ARG A 252 14.67 3.97 -10.64
C ARG A 252 14.33 4.51 -12.02
N ARG A 253 14.11 3.63 -13.01
CA ARG A 253 13.64 4.01 -14.36
C ARG A 253 12.29 4.72 -14.31
N THR A 254 11.40 4.31 -13.41
CA THR A 254 10.09 4.96 -13.20
C THR A 254 10.25 6.41 -12.76
N ALA A 255 11.13 6.70 -11.82
CA ALA A 255 11.45 8.07 -11.42
C ALA A 255 12.10 8.87 -12.56
N MET A 256 12.97 8.25 -13.36
CA MET A 256 13.56 8.87 -14.56
C MET A 256 12.51 9.18 -15.63
N VAL A 257 11.51 8.33 -15.83
CA VAL A 257 10.38 8.62 -16.73
C VAL A 257 9.65 9.90 -16.30
N HIS A 258 9.40 10.09 -15.01
CA HIS A 258 8.77 11.29 -14.48
C HIS A 258 9.61 12.54 -14.78
N LEU A 259 10.93 12.46 -14.56
CA LEU A 259 11.86 13.54 -14.85
C LEU A 259 11.88 13.88 -16.36
N TYR A 260 12.05 12.86 -17.22
CA TYR A 260 12.08 13.08 -18.68
C TYR A 260 10.77 13.60 -19.23
N PHE A 261 9.62 13.14 -18.72
CA PHE A 261 8.34 13.68 -19.11
C PHE A 261 8.27 15.20 -18.87
N ASN A 262 8.65 15.67 -17.68
CA ASN A 262 8.60 17.09 -17.34
C ASN A 262 9.67 17.92 -18.05
N ILE A 263 10.89 17.41 -18.22
CA ILE A 263 11.95 18.10 -18.97
C ILE A 263 11.59 18.21 -20.45
N MET A 264 11.19 17.09 -21.09
CA MET A 264 10.82 17.10 -22.51
C MET A 264 9.58 17.95 -22.76
N GLY A 265 8.56 17.82 -21.91
CA GLY A 265 7.36 18.65 -21.98
C GLY A 265 7.69 20.14 -21.90
N THR A 266 8.54 20.52 -20.94
CA THR A 266 9.03 21.90 -20.79
C THR A 266 9.82 22.35 -22.02
N LEU A 267 10.75 21.53 -22.51
CA LEU A 267 11.57 21.89 -23.67
C LEU A 267 10.71 22.08 -24.92
N ILE A 268 9.80 21.15 -25.19
CA ILE A 268 8.87 21.24 -26.32
C ILE A 268 8.02 22.52 -26.20
N PHE A 269 7.48 22.79 -25.02
CA PHE A 269 6.66 23.97 -24.79
C PHE A 269 7.48 25.26 -24.99
N VAL A 270 8.68 25.34 -24.41
CA VAL A 270 9.57 26.51 -24.57
C VAL A 270 9.88 26.74 -26.06
N VAL A 271 10.28 25.70 -26.77
CA VAL A 271 10.64 25.82 -28.20
C VAL A 271 9.43 26.25 -29.03
N LEU A 272 8.26 25.62 -28.84
CA LEU A 272 7.06 25.97 -29.60
C LEU A 272 6.50 27.34 -29.20
N PHE A 273 6.32 27.60 -27.91
CA PHE A 273 5.70 28.84 -27.43
C PHE A 273 6.54 30.06 -27.70
N TYR A 274 7.82 30.07 -27.31
CA TYR A 274 8.69 31.19 -27.55
C TYR A 274 9.17 31.25 -29.00
N GLY A 275 9.32 30.12 -29.69
CA GLY A 275 9.62 30.09 -31.13
C GLY A 275 8.50 30.72 -31.97
N ILE A 276 7.23 30.39 -31.70
CA ILE A 276 6.09 31.08 -32.35
C ILE A 276 6.07 32.55 -31.96
N GLY A 277 6.40 32.90 -30.73
CA GLY A 277 6.48 34.28 -30.22
C GLY A 277 7.49 35.16 -30.93
N LEU A 278 8.52 34.59 -31.58
CA LEU A 278 9.46 35.32 -32.43
C LEU A 278 8.81 35.88 -33.70
N PHE A 279 7.83 35.14 -34.25
CA PHE A 279 7.10 35.54 -35.47
C PHE A 279 5.82 36.32 -35.14
N PHE A 280 5.16 35.96 -34.04
CA PHE A 280 3.91 36.54 -33.58
C PHE A 280 4.04 36.97 -32.11
N PRO A 281 4.49 38.21 -31.81
CA PRO A 281 4.70 38.66 -30.45
C PRO A 281 3.45 38.52 -29.57
N TRP A 282 3.58 37.82 -28.47
CA TRP A 282 2.49 37.56 -27.49
C TRP A 282 2.28 38.82 -26.63
N LYS A 283 1.37 39.73 -27.05
CA LYS A 283 1.08 40.96 -26.28
C LYS A 283 0.59 40.72 -24.87
N PHE A 284 -0.06 39.59 -24.61
CA PHE A 284 -0.59 39.24 -23.29
C PHE A 284 0.50 38.89 -22.24
N LEU A 285 1.74 38.63 -22.66
CA LEU A 285 2.82 38.29 -21.71
C LEU A 285 3.11 39.40 -20.70
N SER A 286 2.88 40.66 -21.07
CA SER A 286 3.03 41.79 -20.18
C SER A 286 1.80 42.08 -19.32
N SER A 287 0.67 41.40 -19.57
CA SER A 287 -0.56 41.60 -18.79
C SER A 287 -0.44 40.93 -17.41
N PRO A 288 -1.07 41.50 -16.37
CA PRO A 288 -1.13 40.89 -15.05
C PRO A 288 -1.84 39.53 -15.10
N CYS A 289 -1.34 38.60 -14.34
CA CYS A 289 -1.88 37.25 -14.18
C CYS A 289 -2.66 37.17 -12.87
N ASN A 290 -3.82 36.52 -12.87
CA ASN A 290 -4.59 36.21 -11.67
C ASN A 290 -4.53 34.72 -11.32
N GLU A 291 -5.13 34.35 -10.21
CA GLU A 291 -5.12 32.99 -9.67
C GLU A 291 -5.71 31.97 -10.65
N MET A 292 -6.79 32.36 -11.36
CA MET A 292 -7.43 31.50 -12.37
C MET A 292 -6.53 31.31 -13.59
N ASN A 293 -5.81 32.37 -14.02
CA ASN A 293 -4.86 32.29 -15.14
C ASN A 293 -3.75 31.28 -14.82
N ILE A 294 -3.25 31.23 -13.57
CA ILE A 294 -2.26 30.25 -13.14
C ILE A 294 -2.81 28.83 -13.30
N ALA A 295 -4.05 28.58 -12.85
CA ALA A 295 -4.70 27.27 -13.00
C ALA A 295 -4.87 26.87 -14.48
N VAL A 296 -5.25 27.82 -15.34
CA VAL A 296 -5.37 27.61 -16.80
C VAL A 296 -4.03 27.26 -17.41
N ILE A 297 -2.97 28.05 -17.14
CA ILE A 297 -1.61 27.82 -17.67
C ILE A 297 -1.12 26.43 -17.22
N HIS A 298 -1.27 26.11 -15.94
CA HIS A 298 -0.83 24.84 -15.38
C HIS A 298 -1.55 23.66 -16.05
N THR A 299 -2.88 23.76 -16.24
CA THR A 299 -3.68 22.75 -16.90
C THR A 299 -3.32 22.63 -18.39
N ALA A 300 -3.25 23.75 -19.11
CA ALA A 300 -2.93 23.77 -20.53
C ALA A 300 -1.56 23.14 -20.82
N PHE A 301 -0.55 23.46 -19.99
CA PHE A 301 0.77 22.86 -20.11
C PHE A 301 0.73 21.34 -19.90
N ASN A 302 0.16 20.87 -18.76
CA ASN A 302 0.17 19.44 -18.43
C ASN A 302 -0.65 18.62 -19.42
N VAL A 303 -1.80 19.14 -19.89
CA VAL A 303 -2.62 18.46 -20.91
C VAL A 303 -1.91 18.42 -22.25
N ALA A 304 -1.30 19.55 -22.71
CA ALA A 304 -0.56 19.60 -23.97
C ALA A 304 0.68 18.69 -23.94
N ALA A 305 1.48 18.76 -22.87
CA ALA A 305 2.64 17.88 -22.70
C ALA A 305 2.23 16.39 -22.73
N THR A 306 1.13 16.05 -22.04
CA THR A 306 0.60 14.68 -22.05
C THR A 306 0.10 14.27 -23.44
N ALA A 307 -0.66 15.12 -24.13
CA ALA A 307 -1.17 14.82 -25.47
C ALA A 307 -0.05 14.53 -26.48
N ILE A 308 1.08 15.23 -26.36
CA ILE A 308 2.25 15.04 -27.21
C ILE A 308 3.06 13.79 -26.79
N LEU A 309 3.31 13.62 -25.49
CA LEU A 309 4.24 12.60 -24.99
C LEU A 309 3.58 11.24 -24.71
N LEU A 310 2.26 11.16 -24.53
CA LEU A 310 1.56 9.90 -24.30
C LEU A 310 1.72 8.91 -25.48
N PRO A 311 1.54 9.32 -26.75
CA PRO A 311 1.85 8.44 -27.88
C PRO A 311 3.35 8.13 -27.99
N LEU A 312 4.22 9.00 -27.47
CA LEU A 312 5.68 8.84 -27.46
C LEU A 312 6.21 8.17 -26.18
N ASN A 313 5.35 7.51 -25.39
CA ASN A 313 5.73 6.86 -24.13
C ASN A 313 6.93 5.91 -24.25
N GLY A 314 7.07 5.21 -25.38
CA GLY A 314 8.20 4.34 -25.68
C GLY A 314 9.56 5.08 -25.70
N VAL A 315 9.58 6.36 -26.10
CA VAL A 315 10.80 7.18 -26.07
C VAL A 315 11.22 7.47 -24.64
N LEU A 316 10.26 7.80 -23.76
CA LEU A 316 10.53 8.04 -22.33
C LEU A 316 11.09 6.80 -21.64
N VAL A 317 10.48 5.63 -21.92
CA VAL A 317 10.97 4.34 -21.41
C VAL A 317 12.40 4.08 -21.92
N LYS A 318 12.66 4.29 -23.20
CA LYS A 318 14.00 4.10 -23.78
C LYS A 318 15.04 5.01 -23.14
N LEU A 319 14.73 6.29 -22.95
CA LEU A 319 15.63 7.24 -22.28
C LEU A 319 15.90 6.83 -20.83
N ALA A 320 14.86 6.43 -20.09
CA ALA A 320 14.99 5.94 -18.72
C ALA A 320 15.86 4.67 -18.63
N THR A 321 15.69 3.74 -19.58
CA THR A 321 16.50 2.51 -19.66
C THR A 321 17.97 2.80 -20.01
N LEU A 322 18.22 3.78 -20.89
CA LEU A 322 19.59 4.21 -21.20
C LEU A 322 20.30 4.87 -20.00
N SER A 323 19.55 5.61 -19.17
CA SER A 323 20.09 6.30 -17.99
C SER A 323 20.31 5.36 -16.81
N VAL A 324 19.54 4.27 -16.74
CA VAL A 324 19.66 3.23 -15.72
C VAL A 324 19.85 1.90 -16.44
N PRO A 325 21.09 1.52 -16.81
CA PRO A 325 21.36 0.31 -17.54
C PRO A 325 21.08 -0.94 -16.71
N ASP A 326 21.00 -2.10 -17.38
CA ASP A 326 20.86 -3.40 -16.72
C ASP A 326 22.21 -3.80 -16.11
N ASP A 327 22.25 -3.95 -14.79
CA ASP A 327 23.37 -4.58 -14.10
C ASP A 327 23.32 -6.10 -14.31
N ARG A 328 24.51 -6.73 -14.37
CA ARG A 328 24.64 -8.19 -14.55
C ARG A 328 24.34 -8.99 -13.29
N GLN A 329 24.11 -8.35 -12.15
CA GLN A 329 23.72 -9.03 -10.91
C GLN A 329 22.20 -9.15 -10.84
N GLU A 330 21.71 -10.35 -10.54
CA GLU A 330 20.29 -10.56 -10.18
C GLU A 330 19.95 -9.72 -8.96
N GLU A 331 19.10 -8.70 -9.14
CA GLU A 331 18.59 -7.92 -8.03
C GLU A 331 17.66 -8.82 -7.21
N LYS A 332 18.01 -9.00 -5.93
CA LYS A 332 17.06 -9.57 -4.96
C LYS A 332 15.86 -8.63 -4.89
N THR A 333 14.74 -9.08 -5.41
CA THR A 333 13.46 -8.36 -5.25
C THR A 333 13.14 -8.32 -3.77
N GLU A 334 13.11 -7.15 -3.16
CA GLU A 334 12.64 -7.03 -1.78
C GLU A 334 11.19 -7.52 -1.69
N LEU A 335 10.94 -8.49 -0.83
CA LEU A 335 9.62 -9.10 -0.62
C LEU A 335 8.59 -8.04 -0.18
N LEU A 336 9.01 -7.14 0.71
CA LEU A 336 8.22 -6.08 1.32
C LEU A 336 8.97 -4.75 1.20
N ASP A 337 8.40 -3.82 0.45
CA ASP A 337 8.99 -2.51 0.19
C ASP A 337 8.46 -1.48 1.21
N GLU A 338 9.37 -0.85 1.98
CA GLU A 338 9.01 0.18 2.97
C GLU A 338 8.33 1.42 2.34
N ARG A 339 8.52 1.68 1.05
CA ARG A 339 7.84 2.79 0.35
C ARG A 339 6.33 2.60 0.31
N LEU A 340 5.87 1.34 0.37
CA LEU A 340 4.45 1.01 0.46
C LEU A 340 3.82 1.44 1.80
N LEU A 341 4.62 1.68 2.84
CA LEU A 341 4.13 2.20 4.12
C LEU A 341 3.44 3.57 3.97
N GLY A 342 3.82 4.35 2.94
CA GLY A 342 3.09 5.56 2.56
C GLY A 342 1.68 5.30 2.01
N THR A 343 1.33 4.05 1.73
CA THR A 343 0.03 3.60 1.23
C THR A 343 -0.44 2.38 2.01
N PRO A 344 -0.89 2.56 3.26
CA PRO A 344 -1.09 1.48 4.23
C PRO A 344 -1.96 0.32 3.72
N ALA A 345 -3.04 0.61 3.00
CA ALA A 345 -3.93 -0.43 2.48
C ALA A 345 -3.24 -1.36 1.47
N VAL A 346 -2.33 -0.83 0.64
CA VAL A 346 -1.54 -1.65 -0.31
C VAL A 346 -0.44 -2.40 0.42
N ALA A 347 0.19 -1.76 1.40
CA ALA A 347 1.21 -2.37 2.25
C ALA A 347 0.66 -3.61 2.98
N ILE A 348 -0.54 -3.50 3.58
CA ILE A 348 -1.25 -4.61 4.24
C ILE A 348 -1.64 -5.69 3.24
N GLN A 349 -2.18 -5.32 2.07
CA GLN A 349 -2.51 -6.29 1.05
C GLN A 349 -1.26 -7.06 0.60
N ARG A 350 -0.12 -6.38 0.41
CA ARG A 350 1.13 -7.02 0.03
C ARG A 350 1.66 -7.93 1.14
N ALA A 351 1.61 -7.49 2.39
CA ALA A 351 1.97 -8.32 3.53
C ALA A 351 1.09 -9.59 3.60
N HIS A 352 -0.22 -9.46 3.38
CA HIS A 352 -1.12 -10.61 3.31
C HIS A 352 -0.79 -11.56 2.15
N GLU A 353 -0.47 -11.05 0.96
CA GLU A 353 -0.05 -11.89 -0.17
C GLU A 353 1.22 -12.71 0.14
N ILE A 354 2.18 -12.12 0.85
CA ILE A 354 3.39 -12.83 1.30
C ILE A 354 3.07 -13.86 2.39
N ALA A 355 2.22 -13.50 3.35
CA ALA A 355 1.78 -14.42 4.39
C ALA A 355 0.99 -15.62 3.83
N VAL A 356 0.16 -15.41 2.80
CA VAL A 356 -0.51 -16.50 2.08
C VAL A 356 0.50 -17.42 1.39
N ARG A 357 1.52 -16.86 0.73
CA ARG A 357 2.59 -17.67 0.11
C ARG A 357 3.35 -18.47 1.15
N MET A 358 3.68 -17.86 2.29
CA MET A 358 4.30 -18.54 3.42
C MET A 358 3.45 -19.73 3.90
N ALA A 359 2.13 -19.57 3.99
CA ALA A 359 1.22 -20.64 4.36
C ALA A 359 1.13 -21.76 3.30
N GLU A 360 1.22 -21.40 2.01
CA GLU A 360 1.31 -22.36 0.90
C GLU A 360 2.59 -23.17 0.98
N ASP A 361 3.75 -22.50 1.17
CA ASP A 361 5.06 -23.13 1.28
C ASP A 361 5.12 -24.06 2.50
N SER A 362 4.56 -23.67 3.66
CA SER A 362 4.49 -24.51 4.87
C SER A 362 3.63 -25.76 4.67
N ALA A 363 2.49 -25.62 3.98
CA ALA A 363 1.61 -26.75 3.68
C ALA A 363 2.25 -27.72 2.65
N GLU A 364 2.99 -27.18 1.68
CA GLU A 364 3.75 -27.97 0.71
C GLU A 364 4.89 -28.73 1.40
N ALA A 365 5.66 -28.06 2.28
CA ALA A 365 6.71 -28.69 3.07
C ALA A 365 6.20 -29.90 3.87
N MET A 366 5.06 -29.75 4.56
CA MET A 366 4.44 -30.84 5.31
C MET A 366 3.97 -31.97 4.40
N THR A 367 3.41 -31.65 3.24
CA THR A 367 2.96 -32.67 2.26
C THR A 367 4.14 -33.47 1.72
N LEU A 368 5.25 -32.82 1.40
CA LEU A 368 6.48 -33.49 0.96
C LEU A 368 7.09 -34.34 2.07
N ALA A 369 7.13 -33.82 3.30
CA ALA A 369 7.66 -34.53 4.46
C ALA A 369 6.85 -35.79 4.79
N MET A 370 5.52 -35.75 4.70
CA MET A 370 4.68 -36.94 4.83
C MET A 370 5.00 -38.01 3.76
N GLY A 371 5.30 -37.59 2.53
CA GLY A 371 5.73 -38.52 1.47
C GLY A 371 7.02 -39.27 1.81
N LEU A 372 7.97 -38.62 2.50
CA LEU A 372 9.24 -39.23 2.91
C LEU A 372 9.09 -40.39 3.91
N THR A 373 8.01 -40.46 4.66
CA THR A 373 7.74 -41.56 5.61
C THR A 373 7.48 -42.91 4.91
N ARG A 374 7.12 -42.87 3.61
CA ARG A 374 6.88 -44.08 2.79
C ARG A 374 8.12 -44.48 2.01
N GLU A 375 8.77 -43.49 1.39
CA GLU A 375 9.98 -43.69 0.59
C GLU A 375 10.87 -42.45 0.79
N PHE A 376 11.99 -42.62 1.48
CA PHE A 376 12.92 -41.53 1.76
C PHE A 376 13.70 -41.17 0.50
N ASP A 377 13.68 -39.87 0.15
CA ASP A 377 14.49 -39.31 -0.92
C ASP A 377 15.19 -38.04 -0.44
N SER A 378 16.53 -38.04 -0.52
CA SER A 378 17.36 -36.91 -0.07
C SER A 378 17.04 -35.60 -0.80
N LYS A 379 16.64 -35.66 -2.07
CA LYS A 379 16.29 -34.44 -2.83
C LYS A 379 14.98 -33.84 -2.34
N THR A 380 14.01 -34.68 -2.02
CA THR A 380 12.74 -34.22 -1.43
C THR A 380 12.99 -33.65 -0.02
N MET A 381 13.90 -34.24 0.77
CA MET A 381 14.29 -33.65 2.06
C MET A 381 14.96 -32.29 1.90
N GLU A 382 15.85 -32.11 0.90
CA GLU A 382 16.43 -30.81 0.57
C GLU A 382 15.35 -29.76 0.18
N GLN A 383 14.28 -30.18 -0.50
CA GLN A 383 13.15 -29.30 -0.82
C GLN A 383 12.38 -28.89 0.44
N VAL A 384 12.12 -29.81 1.36
CA VAL A 384 11.48 -29.50 2.65
C VAL A 384 12.29 -28.46 3.42
N LEU A 385 13.61 -28.65 3.53
CA LEU A 385 14.51 -27.69 4.19
C LEU A 385 14.53 -26.32 3.48
N ALA A 386 14.50 -26.31 2.14
CA ALA A 386 14.47 -25.05 1.38
C ALA A 386 13.15 -24.29 1.55
N LEU A 387 12.02 -24.98 1.70
CA LEU A 387 10.72 -24.38 1.98
C LEU A 387 10.67 -23.80 3.40
N GLU A 388 11.21 -24.52 4.39
CA GLU A 388 11.32 -23.99 5.76
C GLU A 388 12.23 -22.76 5.82
N ASP A 389 13.44 -22.77 5.24
CA ASP A 389 14.31 -21.59 5.14
C ASP A 389 13.62 -20.39 4.42
N SER A 390 12.71 -20.70 3.49
CA SER A 390 11.87 -19.68 2.85
C SER A 390 10.83 -19.11 3.80
N THR A 391 10.18 -19.95 4.62
CA THR A 391 9.17 -19.51 5.61
C THR A 391 9.78 -18.71 6.72
N ASP A 392 10.96 -19.05 7.23
CA ASP A 392 11.74 -18.26 8.20
C ASP A 392 12.01 -16.85 7.67
N ARG A 393 12.48 -16.75 6.42
CA ARG A 393 12.73 -15.45 5.80
C ARG A 393 11.44 -14.63 5.62
N TYR A 394 10.31 -15.28 5.35
CA TYR A 394 9.02 -14.58 5.30
C TYR A 394 8.60 -14.11 6.69
N GLU A 395 8.79 -14.92 7.74
CA GLU A 395 8.48 -14.52 9.11
C GLU A 395 9.25 -13.27 9.52
N ASP A 396 10.57 -13.27 9.37
CA ASP A 396 11.46 -12.15 9.70
C ASP A 396 11.07 -10.88 8.94
N ALA A 397 10.84 -10.99 7.63
CA ALA A 397 10.46 -9.86 6.79
C ALA A 397 9.09 -9.31 7.17
N LEU A 398 8.10 -10.18 7.37
CA LEU A 398 6.74 -9.82 7.78
C LEU A 398 6.74 -9.23 9.18
N GLY A 399 7.41 -9.86 10.16
CA GLY A 399 7.48 -9.38 11.54
C GLY A 399 7.99 -7.94 11.62
N THR A 400 9.11 -7.66 10.96
CA THR A 400 9.69 -6.31 10.89
C THR A 400 8.74 -5.31 10.19
N TYR A 401 8.13 -5.71 9.09
CA TYR A 401 7.26 -4.85 8.28
C TYR A 401 5.94 -4.54 8.97
N LEU A 402 5.30 -5.53 9.58
CA LEU A 402 4.04 -5.38 10.30
C LEU A 402 4.18 -4.49 11.54
N VAL A 403 5.33 -4.56 12.24
CA VAL A 403 5.63 -3.63 13.34
C VAL A 403 5.71 -2.18 12.85
N LYS A 404 6.33 -1.92 11.69
CA LYS A 404 6.33 -0.58 11.08
C LYS A 404 4.92 -0.13 10.69
N LEU A 405 4.10 -1.02 10.13
CA LEU A 405 2.71 -0.75 9.79
C LEU A 405 1.85 -0.42 11.03
N SER A 406 2.07 -1.05 12.17
CA SER A 406 1.34 -0.77 13.40
C SER A 406 1.57 0.65 13.95
N GLY A 407 2.70 1.27 13.61
CA GLY A 407 3.02 2.67 13.95
C GLY A 407 2.31 3.72 13.08
N ILE A 408 1.55 3.31 12.07
CA ILE A 408 0.89 4.20 11.11
C ILE A 408 -0.62 4.23 11.40
N GLN A 409 -1.27 5.36 11.09
CA GLN A 409 -2.72 5.44 11.21
C GLN A 409 -3.42 4.61 10.13
N LEU A 410 -4.08 3.55 10.55
CA LEU A 410 -4.81 2.60 9.71
C LEU A 410 -6.33 2.79 9.85
N THR A 411 -7.08 2.33 8.85
CA THR A 411 -8.53 2.16 9.00
C THR A 411 -8.85 1.01 9.95
N VAL A 412 -10.06 0.96 10.50
CA VAL A 412 -10.50 -0.15 11.37
C VAL A 412 -10.40 -1.50 10.63
N ALA A 413 -10.71 -1.52 9.33
CA ALA A 413 -10.60 -2.74 8.53
C ALA A 413 -9.14 -3.18 8.35
N ASP A 414 -8.25 -2.23 8.04
CA ASP A 414 -6.82 -2.52 7.86
C ASP A 414 -6.16 -2.96 9.17
N ASN A 415 -6.52 -2.35 10.30
CA ASN A 415 -6.05 -2.78 11.63
C ASN A 415 -6.44 -4.22 11.97
N ARG A 416 -7.63 -4.66 11.56
CA ARG A 416 -8.05 -6.05 11.76
C ARG A 416 -7.16 -7.01 10.98
N ILE A 417 -6.92 -6.72 9.70
CA ILE A 417 -6.04 -7.56 8.87
C ILE A 417 -4.63 -7.56 9.45
N LEU A 418 -4.09 -6.39 9.83
CA LEU A 418 -2.78 -6.28 10.46
C LEU A 418 -2.67 -7.16 11.71
N ASN A 419 -3.65 -7.12 12.59
CA ASN A 419 -3.66 -7.93 13.80
C ASN A 419 -3.68 -9.43 13.48
N THR A 420 -4.53 -9.85 12.54
CA THR A 420 -4.52 -11.26 12.08
C THR A 420 -3.14 -11.67 11.58
N LEU A 421 -2.50 -10.85 10.74
CA LEU A 421 -1.16 -11.17 10.23
C LEU A 421 -0.15 -11.28 11.37
N LEU A 422 -0.15 -10.33 12.33
CA LEU A 422 0.76 -10.34 13.49
C LEU A 422 0.63 -11.60 14.35
N TYR A 423 -0.59 -12.12 14.52
CA TYR A 423 -0.82 -13.30 15.36
C TYR A 423 -0.63 -14.63 14.61
N THR A 424 -0.78 -14.65 13.28
CA THR A 424 -0.76 -15.91 12.52
C THR A 424 0.58 -16.25 11.89
N VAL A 425 1.47 -15.26 11.66
CA VAL A 425 2.74 -15.47 10.96
C VAL A 425 3.59 -16.54 11.67
N SER A 426 3.73 -16.47 12.98
CA SER A 426 4.51 -17.47 13.73
C SER A 426 3.86 -18.85 13.80
N ASP A 427 2.51 -18.94 13.81
CA ASP A 427 1.83 -20.25 13.74
C ASP A 427 2.05 -20.93 12.37
N ILE A 428 2.12 -20.13 11.30
CA ILE A 428 2.38 -20.63 9.94
C ILE A 428 3.82 -21.13 9.79
N GLU A 429 4.81 -20.41 10.34
CA GLU A 429 6.22 -20.84 10.37
C GLU A 429 6.37 -22.17 11.11
N ARG A 430 5.76 -22.33 12.28
CA ARG A 430 5.81 -23.59 13.06
C ARG A 430 5.27 -24.80 12.33
N ILE A 431 4.35 -24.64 11.37
CA ILE A 431 3.92 -25.77 10.51
C ILE A 431 5.09 -26.27 9.65
N ALA A 432 5.93 -25.36 9.12
CA ALA A 432 7.12 -25.73 8.34
C ALA A 432 8.20 -26.38 9.23
N ASP A 433 8.40 -25.89 10.46
CA ASP A 433 9.26 -26.52 11.46
C ASP A 433 8.86 -27.99 11.76
N HIS A 434 7.55 -28.21 11.89
CA HIS A 434 7.03 -29.55 12.10
C HIS A 434 7.17 -30.43 10.85
N ALA A 435 7.15 -29.87 9.64
CA ALA A 435 7.45 -30.60 8.42
C ALA A 435 8.91 -31.10 8.40
N VAL A 436 9.86 -30.27 8.82
CA VAL A 436 11.27 -30.69 8.99
C VAL A 436 11.39 -31.79 10.05
N SER A 437 10.62 -31.71 11.14
CA SER A 437 10.59 -32.76 12.16
C SER A 437 10.08 -34.11 11.61
N VAL A 438 9.04 -34.09 10.77
CA VAL A 438 8.54 -35.29 10.05
C VAL A 438 9.62 -35.83 9.10
N GLY A 439 10.28 -34.95 8.33
CA GLY A 439 11.38 -35.34 7.43
C GLY A 439 12.56 -35.98 8.16
N ARG A 440 12.92 -35.48 9.36
CA ARG A 440 13.96 -36.09 10.21
C ARG A 440 13.53 -37.45 10.75
N ALA A 441 12.27 -37.62 11.16
CA ALA A 441 11.75 -38.91 11.56
C ALA A 441 11.78 -39.93 10.40
N ALA A 442 11.45 -39.49 9.18
CA ALA A 442 11.56 -40.31 7.97
C ALA A 442 13.02 -40.73 7.66
N LEU A 443 14.01 -39.81 7.83
CA LEU A 443 15.42 -40.14 7.72
C LEU A 443 15.86 -41.19 8.75
N GLU A 444 15.41 -41.04 10.00
CA GLU A 444 15.68 -42.05 11.06
C GLU A 444 15.07 -43.39 10.73
N MET A 445 13.86 -43.40 10.12
CA MET A 445 13.23 -44.67 9.64
C MET A 445 14.10 -45.34 8.58
N GLU A 446 14.63 -44.59 7.61
CA GLU A 446 15.50 -45.14 6.56
C GLU A 446 16.83 -45.65 7.13
N GLU A 447 17.50 -44.90 8.00
CA GLU A 447 18.77 -45.29 8.62
C GLU A 447 18.65 -46.54 9.49
N LYS A 448 17.58 -46.61 10.26
CA LYS A 448 17.31 -47.77 11.18
C LYS A 448 16.52 -48.87 10.53
N LYS A 449 16.11 -48.75 9.26
CA LYS A 449 15.25 -49.70 8.53
C LYS A 449 13.96 -49.99 9.26
N ILE A 450 13.32 -48.96 9.80
CA ILE A 450 12.04 -49.04 10.48
C ILE A 450 10.93 -49.07 9.43
N HIS A 451 10.16 -50.17 9.41
CA HIS A 451 8.97 -50.30 8.57
C HIS A 451 7.76 -50.62 9.44
N PHE A 452 6.76 -49.74 9.36
CA PHE A 452 5.50 -49.98 10.06
C PHE A 452 4.74 -51.18 9.44
N SER A 453 3.99 -51.91 10.25
CA SER A 453 3.11 -52.96 9.73
C SER A 453 2.05 -52.36 8.79
N GLU A 454 1.49 -53.18 7.88
CA GLU A 454 0.42 -52.73 6.96
C GLU A 454 -0.75 -52.07 7.70
N GLN A 455 -1.10 -52.58 8.88
CA GLN A 455 -2.14 -52.02 9.72
C GLN A 455 -1.74 -50.64 10.30
N ALA A 456 -0.52 -50.49 10.81
CA ALA A 456 -0.03 -49.24 11.34
C ALA A 456 0.14 -48.18 10.21
N GLN A 457 0.57 -48.64 9.03
CA GLN A 457 0.65 -47.77 7.86
C GLN A 457 -0.73 -47.28 7.41
N ALA A 458 -1.75 -48.15 7.39
CA ALA A 458 -3.11 -47.74 7.07
C ALA A 458 -3.70 -46.75 8.08
N GLU A 459 -3.32 -46.85 9.37
CA GLU A 459 -3.66 -45.86 10.40
C GLU A 459 -2.99 -44.50 10.14
N LEU A 460 -1.69 -44.51 9.82
CA LEU A 460 -0.95 -43.30 9.45
C LEU A 460 -1.51 -42.66 8.18
N ASP A 461 -1.86 -43.45 7.15
CA ASP A 461 -2.46 -42.93 5.91
C ASP A 461 -3.79 -42.20 6.14
N VAL A 462 -4.57 -42.61 7.15
CA VAL A 462 -5.80 -41.88 7.55
C VAL A 462 -5.44 -40.54 8.18
N LEU A 463 -4.46 -40.54 9.09
CA LEU A 463 -4.02 -39.34 9.79
C LEU A 463 -3.39 -38.32 8.81
N GLU A 464 -2.50 -38.77 7.93
CA GLU A 464 -1.88 -37.92 6.91
C GLU A 464 -2.91 -37.26 5.98
N ARG A 465 -3.96 -38.01 5.60
CA ARG A 465 -5.07 -37.42 4.83
C ARG A 465 -5.81 -36.34 5.63
N ALA A 466 -6.02 -36.58 6.93
CA ALA A 466 -6.67 -35.57 7.79
C ALA A 466 -5.82 -34.31 7.92
N ILE A 467 -4.48 -34.46 8.05
CA ILE A 467 -3.52 -33.36 8.10
C ILE A 467 -3.49 -32.58 6.76
N SER A 468 -3.39 -33.28 5.63
CA SER A 468 -3.41 -32.64 4.31
C SER A 468 -4.69 -31.84 4.07
N ASP A 469 -5.83 -32.36 4.47
CA ASP A 469 -7.13 -31.71 4.32
C ASP A 469 -7.27 -30.47 5.24
N ILE A 470 -6.78 -30.53 6.49
CA ILE A 470 -6.83 -29.38 7.42
C ILE A 470 -5.90 -28.26 6.96
N LEU A 471 -4.69 -28.58 6.52
CA LEU A 471 -3.73 -27.63 5.95
C LEU A 471 -4.33 -26.90 4.74
N SER A 472 -4.82 -27.67 3.75
CA SER A 472 -5.44 -27.09 2.55
C SER A 472 -6.62 -26.18 2.88
N ARG A 473 -7.45 -26.57 3.85
CA ARG A 473 -8.59 -25.75 4.30
C ARG A 473 -8.14 -24.48 4.98
N THR A 474 -7.15 -24.56 5.86
CA THR A 474 -6.59 -23.40 6.57
C THR A 474 -5.98 -22.41 5.60
N VAL A 475 -5.16 -22.87 4.64
CA VAL A 475 -4.58 -22.01 3.59
C VAL A 475 -5.67 -21.32 2.75
N ASN A 476 -6.71 -22.07 2.35
CA ASN A 476 -7.81 -21.48 1.57
C ASN A 476 -8.65 -20.48 2.38
N ALA A 477 -8.89 -20.75 3.67
CA ALA A 477 -9.55 -19.82 4.58
C ALA A 477 -8.71 -18.55 4.77
N TYR A 478 -7.40 -18.69 4.94
CA TYR A 478 -6.45 -17.58 5.15
C TYR A 478 -6.32 -16.69 3.92
N ARG A 479 -6.28 -17.29 2.72
CA ARG A 479 -6.17 -16.56 1.44
C ARG A 479 -7.29 -15.53 1.24
N SER A 480 -8.50 -15.85 1.65
CA SER A 480 -9.69 -15.01 1.41
C SER A 480 -10.36 -14.49 2.68
N PHE A 481 -9.82 -14.79 3.85
CA PHE A 481 -10.45 -14.59 5.16
C PHE A 481 -11.89 -15.20 5.20
N ASP A 482 -12.03 -16.40 4.62
CA ASP A 482 -13.33 -17.06 4.53
C ASP A 482 -13.74 -17.65 5.89
N ARG A 483 -14.73 -17.01 6.50
CA ARG A 483 -15.29 -17.42 7.79
C ARG A 483 -15.85 -18.84 7.77
N ASN A 484 -16.51 -19.25 6.68
CA ASN A 484 -17.14 -20.56 6.63
C ASN A 484 -16.10 -21.69 6.60
N LEU A 485 -15.02 -21.48 5.83
CA LEU A 485 -13.90 -22.41 5.83
C LEU A 485 -13.18 -22.43 7.19
N ALA A 486 -12.97 -21.27 7.82
CA ALA A 486 -12.34 -21.18 9.14
C ALA A 486 -13.13 -21.92 10.23
N MET A 487 -14.47 -21.82 10.21
CA MET A 487 -15.34 -22.57 11.15
C MET A 487 -15.30 -24.10 10.98
N GLU A 488 -14.75 -24.62 9.90
CA GLU A 488 -14.59 -26.05 9.65
C GLU A 488 -13.27 -26.60 10.22
N VAL A 489 -12.29 -25.75 10.53
CA VAL A 489 -10.94 -26.16 10.92
C VAL A 489 -10.93 -26.77 12.32
N GLU A 490 -11.47 -26.10 13.32
CA GLU A 490 -11.48 -26.58 14.71
C GLU A 490 -12.19 -27.93 14.89
N PRO A 491 -13.41 -28.19 14.31
CA PRO A 491 -14.01 -29.50 14.38
C PRO A 491 -13.15 -30.60 13.75
N GLN A 492 -12.36 -30.29 12.73
CA GLN A 492 -11.43 -31.24 12.09
C GLN A 492 -10.18 -31.45 12.94
N GLU A 493 -9.63 -30.42 13.57
CA GLU A 493 -8.51 -30.51 14.52
C GLU A 493 -8.85 -31.46 15.67
N GLN A 494 -10.04 -31.31 16.28
CA GLN A 494 -10.51 -32.21 17.34
C GLN A 494 -10.59 -33.70 16.88
N VAL A 495 -10.86 -33.92 15.60
CA VAL A 495 -10.82 -35.28 15.02
C VAL A 495 -9.37 -35.75 14.86
N VAL A 496 -8.43 -34.89 14.43
CA VAL A 496 -7.00 -35.24 14.38
C VAL A 496 -6.48 -35.62 15.74
N ASP A 497 -6.80 -34.88 16.79
CA ASP A 497 -6.49 -35.18 18.16
C ASP A 497 -7.01 -36.57 18.61
N ALA A 498 -8.26 -36.88 18.23
CA ALA A 498 -8.85 -38.19 18.54
C ALA A 498 -8.13 -39.31 17.79
N LEU A 499 -7.74 -39.09 16.52
CA LEU A 499 -6.98 -40.04 15.71
C LEU A 499 -5.59 -40.30 16.31
N VAL A 500 -4.86 -39.24 16.69
CA VAL A 500 -3.53 -39.35 17.33
C VAL A 500 -3.61 -40.20 18.59
N ARG A 501 -4.58 -39.94 19.48
CA ARG A 501 -4.80 -40.74 20.71
C ARG A 501 -5.12 -42.17 20.39
N GLU A 502 -5.92 -42.46 19.39
CA GLU A 502 -6.27 -43.81 19.00
C GLU A 502 -5.07 -44.56 18.40
N VAL A 503 -4.26 -43.93 17.52
CA VAL A 503 -3.03 -44.54 16.99
C VAL A 503 -2.05 -44.88 18.11
N LYS A 504 -1.83 -43.96 19.07
CA LYS A 504 -1.02 -44.22 20.27
C LYS A 504 -1.55 -45.43 21.06
N SER A 505 -2.86 -45.51 21.29
CA SER A 505 -3.50 -46.64 22.00
C SER A 505 -3.32 -47.96 21.27
N ARG A 506 -3.46 -47.95 19.93
CA ARG A 506 -3.28 -49.16 19.09
C ARG A 506 -1.82 -49.58 19.05
N HIS A 507 -0.88 -48.67 19.01
CA HIS A 507 0.55 -48.96 19.09
C HIS A 507 0.92 -49.60 20.44
N ILE A 508 0.41 -49.11 21.57
CA ILE A 508 0.64 -49.69 22.91
C ILE A 508 0.09 -51.12 22.96
N ARG A 509 -1.06 -51.41 22.35
CA ARG A 509 -1.59 -52.78 22.24
C ARG A 509 -0.65 -53.70 21.46
N ARG A 510 -0.19 -53.26 20.26
CA ARG A 510 0.79 -53.99 19.44
C ARG A 510 2.10 -54.27 20.19
N LEU A 511 2.57 -53.26 20.97
CA LEU A 511 3.77 -53.40 21.78
C LEU A 511 3.59 -54.46 22.89
N ARG A 512 2.47 -54.40 23.62
CA ARG A 512 2.12 -55.40 24.67
C ARG A 512 2.00 -56.81 24.12
N ASP A 513 1.45 -56.94 22.91
CA ASP A 513 1.23 -58.24 22.26
C ASP A 513 2.50 -58.74 21.52
N GLY A 514 3.64 -58.03 21.64
CA GLY A 514 4.94 -58.40 21.06
C GLY A 514 5.04 -58.23 19.53
N LEU A 515 4.12 -57.49 18.93
CA LEU A 515 4.03 -57.29 17.48
C LEU A 515 4.87 -56.13 16.95
N CYS A 516 5.45 -55.32 17.83
CA CYS A 516 6.37 -54.24 17.47
C CYS A 516 7.39 -53.97 18.59
N SER A 517 8.48 -53.24 18.30
CA SER A 517 9.51 -52.85 19.26
C SER A 517 9.28 -51.45 19.84
N VAL A 518 9.88 -51.21 21.01
CA VAL A 518 9.86 -49.87 21.65
C VAL A 518 10.48 -48.81 20.76
N GLU A 519 11.49 -49.16 19.97
CA GLU A 519 12.20 -48.24 19.06
C GLU A 519 11.28 -47.63 18.01
N TYR A 520 10.34 -48.42 17.46
CA TYR A 520 9.30 -47.94 16.55
C TYR A 520 8.37 -46.95 17.22
N GLY A 521 8.19 -47.04 18.53
CA GLY A 521 7.35 -46.15 19.32
C GLY A 521 7.91 -44.73 19.39
N PHE A 522 9.24 -44.56 19.46
CA PHE A 522 9.85 -43.22 19.50
C PHE A 522 9.62 -42.47 18.19
N VAL A 523 9.92 -43.12 17.05
CA VAL A 523 9.71 -42.50 15.73
C VAL A 523 8.22 -42.20 15.48
N LEU A 524 7.33 -43.13 15.87
CA LEU A 524 5.89 -42.90 15.78
C LEU A 524 5.44 -41.72 16.63
N GLU A 525 5.98 -41.55 17.85
CA GLU A 525 5.63 -40.45 18.74
C GLU A 525 6.08 -39.09 18.14
N ASP A 526 7.26 -39.04 17.51
CA ASP A 526 7.75 -37.82 16.84
C ASP A 526 6.83 -37.44 15.68
N LEU A 527 6.41 -38.41 14.83
CA LEU A 527 5.47 -38.19 13.75
C LEU A 527 4.12 -37.69 14.27
N LEU A 528 3.56 -38.39 15.27
CA LEU A 528 2.25 -38.05 15.84
C LEU A 528 2.25 -36.67 16.50
N THR A 529 3.34 -36.31 17.19
CA THR A 529 3.50 -35.00 17.81
C THR A 529 3.58 -33.90 16.77
N ALA A 530 4.33 -34.08 15.67
CA ALA A 530 4.42 -33.12 14.60
C ALA A 530 3.06 -32.92 13.91
N PHE A 531 2.28 -33.97 13.69
CA PHE A 531 0.95 -33.88 13.10
C PHE A 531 -0.06 -33.18 14.01
N GLU A 532 -0.11 -33.55 15.30
CA GLU A 532 -0.96 -32.92 16.31
C GLU A 532 -0.67 -31.40 16.39
N ARG A 533 0.61 -31.03 16.54
CA ARG A 533 1.01 -29.62 16.62
C ARG A 533 0.70 -28.83 15.36
N SER A 534 0.86 -29.42 14.17
CA SER A 534 0.51 -28.76 12.93
C SER A 534 -1.00 -28.49 12.81
N ALA A 535 -1.83 -29.41 13.31
CA ALA A 535 -3.28 -29.21 13.38
C ALA A 535 -3.65 -28.10 14.40
N ASP A 536 -3.00 -28.07 15.57
CA ASP A 536 -3.13 -27.00 16.57
C ASP A 536 -2.86 -25.63 15.95
N HIS A 537 -1.75 -25.48 15.20
CA HIS A 537 -1.40 -24.22 14.53
C HIS A 537 -2.42 -23.84 13.44
N CYS A 538 -2.97 -24.81 12.70
CA CYS A 538 -4.08 -24.57 11.78
C CYS A 538 -5.32 -24.02 12.51
N SER A 539 -5.64 -24.54 13.67
CA SER A 539 -6.75 -24.04 14.49
C SER A 539 -6.51 -22.62 14.99
N ASN A 540 -5.29 -22.30 15.47
CA ASN A 540 -4.92 -20.93 15.87
C ASN A 540 -5.14 -19.96 14.71
N VAL A 541 -4.64 -20.26 13.52
CA VAL A 541 -4.84 -19.43 12.33
C VAL A 541 -6.34 -19.25 12.02
N ALA A 542 -7.14 -20.30 12.11
CA ALA A 542 -8.56 -20.22 11.84
C ALA A 542 -9.30 -19.34 12.86
N VAL A 543 -8.94 -19.40 14.13
CA VAL A 543 -9.51 -18.56 15.19
C VAL A 543 -9.24 -17.06 14.90
N GLU A 544 -8.04 -16.71 14.49
CA GLU A 544 -7.70 -15.32 14.13
C GLU A 544 -8.52 -14.82 12.91
N ILE A 545 -8.78 -15.69 11.92
CA ILE A 545 -9.65 -15.35 10.79
C ILE A 545 -11.08 -15.05 11.26
N LEU A 546 -11.61 -15.84 12.20
CA LEU A 546 -12.97 -15.66 12.73
C LEU A 546 -13.12 -14.33 13.47
N GLN A 547 -12.13 -13.90 14.22
CA GLN A 547 -12.11 -12.62 14.95
C GLN A 547 -12.21 -11.42 14.02
N VAL A 548 -11.47 -11.43 12.91
CA VAL A 548 -11.55 -10.36 11.89
C VAL A 548 -12.98 -10.20 11.36
N SER A 549 -13.68 -11.31 11.18
CA SER A 549 -15.02 -11.32 10.59
C SER A 549 -16.12 -10.79 11.53
N GLU A 550 -15.97 -10.95 12.85
CA GLU A 550 -16.99 -10.56 13.84
C GLU A 550 -16.87 -9.12 14.36
N GLY A 551 -15.77 -8.46 14.09
CA GLY A 551 -15.56 -7.08 14.54
C GLY A 551 -15.38 -6.92 16.05
N LYS A 552 -15.22 -8.01 16.79
CA LYS A 552 -14.93 -8.04 18.22
C LYS A 552 -13.42 -8.14 18.43
N LEU A 553 -12.88 -7.31 19.31
CA LEU A 553 -11.44 -7.24 19.63
C LEU A 553 -10.98 -8.29 20.66
N GLU A 554 -11.85 -9.21 21.09
CA GLU A 554 -11.56 -10.13 22.18
C GLU A 554 -11.33 -11.56 21.66
N ALA A 555 -10.07 -11.82 21.26
CA ALA A 555 -9.54 -13.15 20.94
C ALA A 555 -9.85 -14.21 22.00
N HIS A 556 -9.82 -13.78 23.24
CA HIS A 556 -10.01 -14.65 24.38
C HIS A 556 -11.46 -15.13 24.58
N GLU A 557 -12.47 -14.41 24.05
CA GLU A 557 -13.86 -14.78 24.25
C GLU A 557 -14.25 -16.02 23.42
N TYR A 558 -13.80 -16.09 22.16
CA TYR A 558 -14.03 -17.27 21.31
C TYR A 558 -13.22 -18.49 21.76
N LEU A 559 -11.93 -18.27 22.08
CA LEU A 559 -11.09 -19.33 22.67
C LEU A 559 -11.58 -19.81 24.03
N ASN A 560 -12.09 -18.90 24.85
CA ASN A 560 -12.68 -19.26 26.15
C ASN A 560 -14.01 -19.98 25.97
N SER A 561 -14.85 -19.61 25.02
CA SER A 561 -16.09 -20.34 24.71
C SER A 561 -15.82 -21.73 24.06
N LEU A 562 -14.72 -21.87 23.34
CA LEU A 562 -14.21 -23.18 22.88
C LEU A 562 -13.68 -24.03 24.06
N LYS A 563 -12.88 -23.42 24.95
CA LYS A 563 -12.30 -24.09 26.12
C LYS A 563 -13.34 -24.36 27.22
N SER A 564 -14.35 -23.50 27.38
CA SER A 564 -15.48 -23.70 28.32
C SER A 564 -16.50 -24.74 27.86
N GLY A 565 -16.40 -25.23 26.63
CA GLY A 565 -17.31 -26.22 26.06
C GLY A 565 -18.60 -25.66 25.45
N GLU A 566 -18.90 -24.36 25.60
CA GLU A 566 -20.13 -23.75 25.10
C GLU A 566 -20.30 -23.84 23.57
N LEU A 567 -19.20 -23.70 22.82
CA LEU A 567 -19.22 -23.87 21.36
C LEU A 567 -19.22 -25.34 20.93
N ARG A 568 -18.62 -26.24 21.73
CA ARG A 568 -18.65 -27.69 21.49
C ARG A 568 -20.05 -28.25 21.65
N GLU A 569 -20.91 -27.64 22.46
CA GLU A 569 -22.31 -27.99 22.64
C GLU A 569 -23.22 -27.47 21.50
N SER A 570 -22.71 -26.64 20.58
CA SER A 570 -23.49 -26.18 19.45
C SER A 570 -23.78 -27.34 18.49
N ALA A 571 -25.03 -27.46 18.06
CA ALA A 571 -25.46 -28.52 17.14
C ALA A 571 -24.65 -28.50 15.83
N ALA A 572 -24.28 -27.32 15.35
CA ALA A 572 -23.48 -27.15 14.14
C ALA A 572 -22.03 -27.66 14.28
N PHE A 573 -21.39 -27.46 15.44
CA PHE A 573 -20.07 -28.03 15.73
C PHE A 573 -20.13 -29.55 15.81
N ALA A 574 -21.09 -30.08 16.57
CA ALA A 574 -21.27 -31.53 16.73
C ALA A 574 -21.53 -32.23 15.39
N GLU A 575 -22.32 -31.62 14.50
CA GLU A 575 -22.56 -32.15 13.15
C GLU A 575 -21.27 -32.21 12.31
N ARG A 576 -20.48 -31.11 12.32
CA ARG A 576 -19.20 -31.05 11.60
C ARG A 576 -18.20 -32.06 12.15
N PHE A 577 -18.06 -32.13 13.46
CA PHE A 577 -17.20 -33.11 14.13
C PHE A 577 -17.59 -34.54 13.75
N ALA A 578 -18.89 -34.91 13.83
CA ALA A 578 -19.37 -36.22 13.46
C ALA A 578 -19.10 -36.54 11.98
N ARG A 579 -19.26 -35.58 11.09
CA ARG A 579 -18.94 -35.71 9.66
C ARG A 579 -17.45 -36.01 9.44
N TYR A 580 -16.54 -35.30 10.09
CA TYR A 580 -15.08 -35.53 9.96
C TYR A 580 -14.67 -36.83 10.62
N LYS A 581 -15.24 -37.17 11.77
CA LYS A 581 -15.00 -38.46 12.43
C LYS A 581 -15.41 -39.65 11.55
N ALA A 582 -16.52 -39.54 10.84
CA ALA A 582 -16.93 -40.57 9.88
C ALA A 582 -16.02 -40.59 8.64
N LYS A 583 -15.56 -39.43 8.15
CA LYS A 583 -14.66 -39.34 6.99
C LYS A 583 -13.30 -40.00 7.24
N TYR A 584 -12.76 -39.86 8.46
CA TYR A 584 -11.45 -40.36 8.84
C TYR A 584 -11.53 -41.57 9.78
N ALA A 585 -12.56 -42.42 9.62
CA ALA A 585 -12.63 -43.68 10.35
C ALA A 585 -11.46 -44.61 9.95
N PHE A 586 -10.83 -45.23 10.94
CA PHE A 586 -9.81 -46.25 10.69
C PHE A 586 -10.42 -47.49 10.04
N PRO A 587 -9.64 -48.27 9.26
CA PRO A 587 -10.05 -49.59 8.82
C PRO A 587 -10.40 -50.46 10.03
N GLU A 588 -11.46 -51.24 9.93
CA GLU A 588 -11.81 -52.18 10.99
C GLU A 588 -10.66 -53.17 11.18
N ASP A 589 -10.32 -53.49 12.45
CA ASP A 589 -9.35 -54.51 12.77
C ASP A 589 -9.86 -55.85 12.23
N LYS A 590 -9.17 -56.39 11.22
CA LYS A 590 -9.47 -57.69 10.66
C LYS A 590 -8.97 -58.80 11.56
#